data_797a0a90e870759b857586d27d35e468
#
_entry.id   797a0a90e870759b857586d27d35e468
#
_cell.length_a   1.000
_cell.length_b   1.000
_cell.length_c   1.000
_cell.angle_alpha   90.00
_cell.angle_beta   90.00
_cell.angle_gamma   90.00
#
_symmetry.space_group_name_H-M   'P 1'
#
loop_
_entity.id
_entity.type
_entity.pdbx_description
1 polymer ?
#
loop_
_entity_poly.entity_id
_entity_poly.type
_entity_poly.pdbx_seq_one_letter_code
_entity_poly.pdbx_strand_id
1 'polypeptide(L)' 'MKTATRKDLINLGFSQYYANKIFKECKELLVEKGYFFYRNSKIKRIPISILEEVLHISW' A
#
# COMPACT_ATOMS: atom_id res chain seq x y z
N MET A 1 8.65 -5.39 10.18
CA MET A 1 7.87 -4.17 9.91
C MET A 1 6.44 -4.55 9.55
N LYS A 2 5.48 -3.84 10.11
CA LYS A 2 4.06 -4.18 9.91
C LYS A 2 3.34 -3.25 8.95
N THR A 3 3.96 -2.14 8.59
CA THR A 3 3.41 -1.17 7.65
C THR A 3 4.47 -0.73 6.66
N ALA A 4 4.03 -0.23 5.53
CA ALA A 4 4.93 0.24 4.48
C ALA A 4 4.44 1.57 3.92
N THR A 5 5.36 2.31 3.32
CA THR A 5 5.08 3.59 2.68
C THR A 5 5.41 3.49 1.19
N ARG A 6 5.11 4.56 0.44
CA ARG A 6 5.51 4.63 -0.97
C ARG A 6 7.02 4.52 -1.13
N LYS A 7 7.77 5.09 -0.19
CA LYS A 7 9.23 5.04 -0.23
C LYS A 7 9.72 3.60 -0.15
N ASP A 8 9.07 2.77 0.66
CA ASP A 8 9.42 1.36 0.76
C ASP A 8 9.22 0.65 -0.58
N LEU A 9 8.15 0.98 -1.30
CA LEU A 9 7.91 0.44 -2.63
C LEU A 9 8.98 0.87 -3.62
N ILE A 10 9.39 2.13 -3.56
CA ILE A 10 10.47 2.64 -4.42
C ILE A 10 11.78 1.91 -4.11
N ASN A 11 12.05 1.66 -2.84
CA ASN A 11 13.25 0.92 -2.43
C ASN A 11 13.26 -0.52 -2.93
N LEU A 12 12.09 -1.09 -3.21
CA LEU A 12 11.99 -2.42 -3.81
C LEU A 12 12.27 -2.43 -5.31
N GLY A 13 12.37 -1.26 -5.93
CA GLY A 13 12.66 -1.16 -7.35
C GLY A 13 11.51 -0.64 -8.19
N PHE A 14 10.37 -0.32 -7.60
CA PHE A 14 9.26 0.26 -8.35
C PHE A 14 9.52 1.73 -8.63
N SER A 15 9.10 2.21 -9.81
CA SER A 15 9.16 3.62 -10.12
C SER A 15 8.15 4.38 -9.26
N GLN A 16 8.33 5.70 -9.16
CA GLN A 16 7.39 6.53 -8.41
C GLN A 16 5.96 6.38 -8.93
N TYR A 17 5.79 6.28 -10.24
CA TYR A 17 4.47 6.07 -10.84
C TYR A 17 3.82 4.78 -10.33
N TYR A 18 4.55 3.67 -10.40
CA TYR A 18 4.02 2.38 -9.95
C TYR A 18 3.83 2.33 -8.44
N ALA A 19 4.74 2.95 -7.69
CA ALA A 19 4.60 3.02 -6.24
C ALA A 19 3.30 3.73 -5.86
N ASN A 20 3.00 4.85 -6.50
CA ASN A 20 1.76 5.59 -6.25
C ASN A 20 0.53 4.76 -6.64
N LYS A 21 0.59 4.08 -7.77
CA LYS A 21 -0.51 3.25 -8.25
C LYS A 21 -0.79 2.09 -7.31
N ILE A 22 0.25 1.38 -6.91
CA ILE A 22 0.13 0.25 -5.98
C ILE A 22 -0.42 0.72 -4.64
N PHE A 23 0.10 1.83 -4.15
CA PHE A 23 -0.33 2.38 -2.88
C PHE A 23 -1.82 2.72 -2.91
N LYS A 24 -2.27 3.33 -3.99
CA LYS A 24 -3.69 3.67 -4.17
C LYS A 24 -4.56 2.42 -4.20
N GLU A 25 -4.15 1.40 -4.94
CA GLU A 25 -4.88 0.13 -5.00
C GLU A 25 -5.00 -0.52 -3.62
N CYS A 26 -3.92 -0.49 -2.85
CA CYS A 26 -3.94 -1.03 -1.49
C CYS A 26 -4.92 -0.29 -0.61
N LYS A 27 -4.96 1.03 -0.70
CA LYS A 27 -5.90 1.83 0.08
C LYS A 27 -7.34 1.54 -0.31
N GLU A 28 -7.62 1.42 -1.60
CA GLU A 28 -8.96 1.09 -2.09
C GLU A 28 -9.41 -0.27 -1.59
N LEU A 29 -8.51 -1.26 -1.63
CA LEU A 29 -8.82 -2.59 -1.13
C LEU A 29 -9.11 -2.58 0.37
N LEU A 30 -8.36 -1.81 1.13
CA LEU A 30 -8.59 -1.69 2.56
C LEU A 30 -9.96 -1.07 2.86
N VAL A 31 -10.36 -0.07 2.09
CA VAL A 31 -11.69 0.55 2.25
C VAL A 31 -12.78 -0.47 1.93
N GLU A 32 -12.60 -1.28 0.90
CA GLU A 32 -13.55 -2.36 0.57
C GLU A 32 -13.68 -3.38 1.70
N LYS A 33 -12.59 -3.63 2.42
CA LYS A 33 -12.59 -4.56 3.55
C LYS A 33 -13.19 -3.96 4.82
N GLY A 34 -13.57 -2.68 4.79
CA GLY A 34 -14.20 -2.01 5.92
C GLY A 34 -13.31 -1.06 6.70
N TYR A 35 -12.06 -0.90 6.31
CA TYR A 35 -11.13 -0.01 7.00
C TYR A 35 -11.23 1.39 6.39
N PHE A 36 -12.34 2.06 6.65
CA PHE A 36 -12.69 3.32 5.98
C PHE A 36 -11.73 4.48 6.24
N PHE A 37 -10.99 4.45 7.34
CA PHE A 37 -10.04 5.53 7.63
C PHE A 37 -8.91 5.62 6.59
N TYR A 38 -8.67 4.58 5.82
CA TYR A 38 -7.68 4.62 4.74
C TYR A 38 -8.11 5.46 3.56
N ARG A 39 -9.36 5.91 3.52
CA ARG A 39 -9.81 6.89 2.53
C ARG A 39 -9.15 8.25 2.72
N ASN A 40 -8.69 8.54 3.94
CA ASN A 40 -8.07 9.82 4.25
C ASN A 40 -6.70 9.91 3.56
N SER A 41 -6.50 10.97 2.77
CA SER A 41 -5.24 11.18 2.05
C SER A 41 -4.05 11.43 2.97
N LYS A 42 -4.31 11.76 4.23
CA LYS A 42 -3.26 11.96 5.24
C LYS A 42 -2.67 10.64 5.73
N ILE A 43 -3.36 9.53 5.52
CA ILE A 43 -2.85 8.21 5.87
C ILE A 43 -1.81 7.82 4.80
N LYS A 44 -0.57 7.68 5.23
CA LYS A 44 0.55 7.42 4.31
C LYS A 44 1.21 6.07 4.53
N ARG A 45 0.64 5.25 5.39
CA ARG A 45 1.14 3.90 5.66
C ARG A 45 0.03 2.90 5.43
N ILE A 46 0.40 1.74 4.92
CA ILE A 46 -0.53 0.64 4.68
C ILE A 46 0.04 -0.63 5.29
N PRO A 47 -0.83 -1.57 5.73
CA PRO A 47 -0.35 -2.84 6.27
C PRO A 47 0.41 -3.63 5.23
N ILE A 48 1.48 -4.28 5.64
CA ILE A 48 2.28 -5.11 4.74
C ILE A 48 1.47 -6.29 4.21
N SER A 49 0.54 -6.82 5.01
CA SER A 49 -0.31 -7.92 4.57
C SER A 49 -1.09 -7.58 3.31
N ILE A 50 -1.55 -6.33 3.18
CA ILE A 50 -2.26 -5.88 1.98
C ILE A 50 -1.30 -5.79 0.79
N LEU A 51 -0.08 -5.32 1.01
CA LEU A 51 0.93 -5.29 -0.03
C LEU A 51 1.26 -6.68 -0.54
N GLU A 52 1.42 -7.63 0.36
CA GLU A 52 1.67 -9.02 -0.02
C GLU A 52 0.54 -9.57 -0.87
N GLU A 53 -0.70 -9.25 -0.51
CA GLU A 53 -1.86 -9.69 -1.27
C GLU A 53 -1.92 -9.06 -2.66
N VAL A 54 -1.70 -7.76 -2.76
CA VAL A 54 -1.77 -7.04 -4.03
C VAL A 54 -0.62 -7.43 -4.96
N LEU A 55 0.59 -7.54 -4.41
CA LEU A 55 1.79 -7.83 -5.20
C LEU A 55 2.06 -9.32 -5.34
N HIS A 56 1.36 -10.16 -4.59
CA HIS A 56 1.57 -11.61 -4.55
C HIS A 56 3.02 -11.96 -4.19
N ILE A 57 3.58 -11.24 -3.23
CA ILE A 57 4.94 -11.46 -2.76
C ILE A 57 4.94 -11.73 -1.26
N SER A 58 6.03 -12.32 -0.79
CA SER A 58 6.29 -12.50 0.63
C SER A 58 7.29 -11.42 1.06
N TRP A 59 6.93 -10.63 2.02
CA TRP A 59 7.74 -9.47 2.41
C TRP A 59 8.70 -9.78 3.57
#